data_0a6d552094a5e9b461bb0e84f342d48d
#
_entry.id   0a6d552094a5e9b461bb0e84f342d48d
#
_cell.length_a   1.000
_cell.length_b   1.000
_cell.length_c   1.000
_cell.angle_alpha   90.00
_cell.angle_beta   90.00
_cell.angle_gamma   90.00
#
_symmetry.space_group_name_H-M   'P 1'
#
loop_
_entity.id
_entity.type
_entity.pdbx_description
1 polymer ?
#
loop_
_entity_poly.entity_id
_entity_poly.type
_entity_poly.pdbx_seq_one_letter_code
_entity_poly.pdbx_strand_id
1 'polypeptide(L)'
;QKFDSDKERRLAVIIDKEAVKWFKPVKGQFQIFYKDGTEEPLYVPDFAVELKDKILMIEVKREDEINDLVVQSKKKAAQSWCSAATEHAHKTGQLPWVYLLIPGNEIADNYSLAYFIGKYS
;
A
#
# COMPACT_ATOMS: atom_id res chain seq x y z
N GLN A 1 2.24 -13.38 12.47
CA GLN A 1 1.65 -12.06 12.29
C GLN A 1 0.14 -12.11 12.25
N LYS A 2 -0.47 -11.03 12.69
CA LYS A 2 -1.91 -10.89 12.74
C LYS A 2 -2.41 -10.11 11.54
N PHE A 3 -3.46 -10.60 10.88
CA PHE A 3 -4.09 -9.95 9.73
C PHE A 3 -5.54 -9.61 10.05
N ASP A 4 -5.99 -8.46 9.59
CA ASP A 4 -7.34 -7.96 9.88
C ASP A 4 -8.41 -8.63 9.02
N SER A 5 -8.02 -9.27 7.91
CA SER A 5 -8.97 -9.93 7.01
C SER A 5 -8.32 -11.13 6.33
N ASP A 6 -9.18 -12.02 5.82
CA ASP A 6 -8.74 -13.16 5.02
C ASP A 6 -8.07 -12.72 3.72
N LYS A 7 -8.54 -11.61 3.14
CA LYS A 7 -7.95 -11.07 1.91
C LYS A 7 -6.53 -10.57 2.14
N GLU A 8 -6.27 -9.91 3.26
CA GLU A 8 -4.92 -9.50 3.63
C GLU A 8 -4.01 -10.72 3.79
N ARG A 9 -4.51 -11.77 4.45
CA ARG A 9 -3.73 -12.99 4.65
C ARG A 9 -3.38 -13.65 3.31
N ARG A 10 -4.32 -13.70 2.36
CA ARG A 10 -4.08 -14.26 1.03
C ARG A 10 -3.05 -13.44 0.26
N LEU A 11 -3.15 -12.11 0.35
CA LEU A 11 -2.18 -11.24 -0.29
C LEU A 11 -0.80 -11.43 0.35
N ALA A 12 -0.73 -11.61 1.67
CA ALA A 12 0.54 -11.84 2.36
C ALA A 12 1.25 -13.09 1.83
N VAL A 13 0.52 -14.13 1.45
CA VAL A 13 1.10 -15.34 0.85
C VAL A 13 1.76 -15.01 -0.50
N ILE A 14 1.09 -14.22 -1.32
CA ILE A 14 1.64 -13.77 -2.61
C ILE A 14 2.89 -12.92 -2.38
N ILE A 15 2.81 -11.96 -1.47
CA ILE A 15 3.92 -11.07 -1.13
C ILE A 15 5.14 -11.87 -0.66
N ASP A 16 4.92 -12.84 0.22
CA ASP A 16 6.01 -13.63 0.81
C ASP A 16 6.78 -14.41 -0.24
N LYS A 17 6.11 -14.84 -1.31
CA LYS A 17 6.74 -15.56 -2.41
C LYS A 17 7.57 -14.66 -3.33
N GLU A 18 7.18 -13.40 -3.49
CA GLU A 18 7.74 -12.53 -4.53
C GLU A 18 8.60 -11.39 -4.01
N ALA A 19 8.44 -11.00 -2.74
CA ALA A 19 9.15 -9.86 -2.19
C ALA A 19 10.57 -10.21 -1.76
N VAL A 20 11.47 -9.22 -1.86
CA VAL A 20 12.80 -9.32 -1.23
C VAL A 20 12.63 -9.31 0.28
N LYS A 21 11.79 -8.40 0.79
CA LYS A 21 11.36 -8.38 2.19
C LYS A 21 10.07 -7.57 2.30
N TRP A 22 9.34 -7.76 3.39
CA TRP A 22 8.10 -7.03 3.62
C TRP A 22 7.79 -6.97 5.11
N PHE A 23 6.94 -6.01 5.49
CA PHE A 23 6.44 -5.89 6.86
C PHE A 23 5.07 -5.21 6.86
N LYS A 24 4.38 -5.35 7.99
CA LYS A 24 3.13 -4.62 8.25
C LYS A 24 3.51 -3.34 9.01
N PRO A 25 3.26 -2.15 8.42
CA PRO A 25 3.56 -0.89 9.10
C PRO A 25 2.83 -0.75 10.43
N VAL A 26 3.46 -0.05 11.37
CA VAL A 26 2.84 0.29 12.64
C VAL A 26 2.59 1.79 12.70
N LYS A 27 1.67 2.21 13.58
CA LYS A 27 1.30 3.61 13.74
C LYS A 27 2.53 4.48 14.00
N GLY A 28 2.66 5.55 13.23
CA GLY A 28 3.77 6.50 13.37
C GLY A 28 5.04 6.13 12.61
N GLN A 29 5.10 4.93 12.03
CA GLN A 29 6.28 4.50 11.25
C GLN A 29 6.42 5.32 9.96
N PHE A 30 5.29 5.60 9.29
CA PHE A 30 5.22 6.56 8.19
C PHE A 30 4.41 7.77 8.64
N GLN A 31 4.87 8.96 8.30
CA GLN A 31 4.18 10.20 8.66
C GLN A 31 3.26 10.60 7.52
N ILE A 32 2.19 9.82 7.33
CA ILE A 32 1.20 10.05 6.28
C ILE A 32 -0.08 10.56 6.96
N PHE A 33 -0.44 11.80 6.68
CA PHE A 33 -1.65 12.42 7.22
C PHE A 33 -2.69 12.57 6.10
N TYR A 34 -3.92 12.16 6.36
CA TYR A 34 -4.99 12.32 5.38
C TYR A 34 -6.08 13.23 5.94
N LYS A 35 -6.85 13.83 5.06
CA LYS A 35 -7.91 14.75 5.46
C LYS A 35 -9.21 13.99 5.76
N ASP A 36 -9.79 14.25 6.93
CA ASP A 36 -11.07 13.72 7.36
C ASP A 36 -11.86 14.86 8.00
N GLY A 37 -12.62 15.60 7.17
CA GLY A 37 -13.26 16.83 7.60
C GLY A 37 -12.22 17.87 7.96
N THR A 38 -12.24 18.33 9.22
CA THR A 38 -11.26 19.29 9.74
C THR A 38 -10.06 18.62 10.41
N GLU A 39 -10.08 17.29 10.50
CA GLU A 39 -9.01 16.54 11.15
C GLU A 39 -8.01 16.02 10.12
N GLU A 40 -6.80 15.73 10.60
CA GLU A 40 -5.73 15.15 9.79
C GLU A 40 -5.10 13.96 10.52
N PRO A 41 -5.84 12.83 10.61
CA PRO A 41 -5.30 11.65 11.29
C PRO A 41 -4.17 10.98 10.51
N LEU A 42 -3.39 10.18 11.23
CA LEU A 42 -2.34 9.35 10.62
C LEU A 42 -2.96 8.17 9.88
N TYR A 43 -2.38 7.87 8.74
CA TYR A 43 -2.74 6.70 7.94
C TYR A 43 -1.69 5.60 8.13
N VAL A 44 -2.15 4.37 8.39
CA VAL A 44 -1.28 3.19 8.51
C VAL A 44 -1.65 2.23 7.39
N PRO A 45 -0.82 2.10 6.34
CA PRO A 45 -1.11 1.14 5.27
C PRO A 45 -0.97 -0.31 5.75
N ASP A 46 -1.56 -1.24 5.00
CA ASP A 46 -1.56 -2.65 5.39
C ASP A 46 -0.19 -3.31 5.21
N PHE A 47 0.53 -2.98 4.15
CA PHE A 47 1.83 -3.60 3.84
C PHE A 47 2.82 -2.61 3.27
N ALA A 48 4.10 -2.82 3.59
CA ALA A 48 5.23 -2.23 2.89
C ALA A 48 6.08 -3.38 2.33
N VAL A 49 6.33 -3.37 1.02
CA VAL A 49 6.89 -4.51 0.29
C VAL A 49 8.06 -4.06 -0.56
N GLU A 50 9.26 -4.55 -0.26
CA GLU A 50 10.43 -4.25 -1.06
C GLU A 50 10.59 -5.27 -2.17
N LEU A 51 10.63 -4.79 -3.41
CA LEU A 51 10.99 -5.58 -4.59
C LEU A 51 12.39 -5.18 -5.03
N LYS A 52 12.89 -5.79 -6.11
CA LYS A 52 14.24 -5.47 -6.60
C LYS A 52 14.36 -4.04 -7.12
N ASP A 53 13.29 -3.49 -7.68
CA ASP A 53 13.31 -2.21 -8.39
C ASP A 53 12.40 -1.13 -7.79
N LYS A 54 11.63 -1.46 -6.77
CA LYS A 54 10.70 -0.51 -6.15
C LYS A 54 10.22 -1.00 -4.79
N ILE A 55 9.61 -0.10 -4.04
CA ILE A 55 8.94 -0.43 -2.77
C ILE A 55 7.45 -0.14 -2.95
N LEU A 56 6.61 -1.11 -2.58
CA LEU A 56 5.16 -0.96 -2.66
C LEU A 56 4.59 -0.61 -1.29
N MET A 57 3.66 0.34 -1.28
CA MET A 57 2.82 0.62 -0.12
C MET A 57 1.42 0.15 -0.49
N ILE A 58 0.91 -0.86 0.21
CA ILE A 58 -0.32 -1.54 -0.20
C ILE A 58 -1.40 -1.42 0.86
N GLU A 59 -2.62 -1.10 0.39
CA GLU A 59 -3.84 -1.12 1.17
C GLU A 59 -4.84 -2.04 0.50
N VAL A 60 -5.49 -2.91 1.30
CA VAL A 60 -6.56 -3.78 0.83
C VAL A 60 -7.88 -3.25 1.40
N LYS A 61 -8.88 -3.08 0.54
CA LYS A 61 -10.22 -2.65 0.95
C LYS A 61 -11.28 -3.48 0.26
N ARG A 62 -12.43 -3.64 0.90
CA ARG A 62 -13.58 -4.25 0.26
C ARG A 62 -13.96 -3.42 -0.97
N GLU A 63 -14.39 -4.10 -2.03
CA GLU A 63 -14.73 -3.45 -3.30
C GLU A 63 -15.85 -2.42 -3.15
N ASP A 64 -16.78 -2.64 -2.21
CA ASP A 64 -17.88 -1.71 -1.96
C ASP A 64 -17.47 -0.49 -1.11
N GLU A 65 -16.26 -0.49 -0.56
CA GLU A 65 -15.72 0.62 0.23
C GLU A 65 -14.66 1.43 -0.51
N ILE A 66 -14.23 0.98 -1.69
CA ILE A 66 -13.12 1.61 -2.42
C ILE A 66 -13.38 3.09 -2.70
N ASN A 67 -14.64 3.46 -3.00
CA ASN A 67 -14.99 4.82 -3.36
C ASN A 67 -15.44 5.68 -2.18
N ASP A 68 -15.37 5.17 -0.95
CA ASP A 68 -15.68 5.96 0.24
C ASP A 68 -14.75 7.17 0.33
N LEU A 69 -15.27 8.30 0.82
CA LEU A 69 -14.50 9.53 0.91
C LEU A 69 -13.24 9.39 1.73
N VAL A 70 -13.31 8.68 2.86
CA VAL A 70 -12.15 8.45 3.72
C VAL A 70 -11.10 7.61 2.99
N VAL A 71 -11.52 6.56 2.29
CA VAL A 71 -10.61 5.69 1.54
C VAL A 71 -9.91 6.47 0.43
N GLN A 72 -10.65 7.30 -0.31
CA GLN A 72 -10.08 8.12 -1.36
C GLN A 72 -9.14 9.20 -0.80
N SER A 73 -9.45 9.75 0.37
CA SER A 73 -8.57 10.71 1.05
C SER A 73 -7.26 10.06 1.47
N LYS A 74 -7.31 8.85 2.01
CA LYS A 74 -6.12 8.06 2.35
C LYS A 74 -5.27 7.76 1.13
N LYS A 75 -5.91 7.36 0.03
CA LYS A 75 -5.23 7.09 -1.24
C LYS A 75 -4.48 8.32 -1.74
N LYS A 76 -5.14 9.47 -1.73
CA LYS A 76 -4.53 10.72 -2.18
C LYS A 76 -3.32 11.09 -1.33
N ALA A 77 -3.45 10.99 -0.02
CA ALA A 77 -2.36 11.29 0.92
C ALA A 77 -1.17 10.33 0.72
N ALA A 78 -1.47 9.04 0.56
CA ALA A 78 -0.44 8.02 0.35
C ALA A 78 0.28 8.22 -0.99
N GLN A 79 -0.45 8.56 -2.04
CA GLN A 79 0.14 8.85 -3.35
C GLN A 79 1.07 10.05 -3.29
N SER A 80 0.67 11.12 -2.58
CA SER A 80 1.52 12.29 -2.38
C SER A 80 2.78 11.93 -1.59
N TRP A 81 2.64 11.13 -0.54
CA TRP A 81 3.77 10.67 0.25
C TRP A 81 4.74 9.84 -0.60
N CYS A 82 4.22 8.90 -1.37
CA CYS A 82 5.04 8.06 -2.25
C CYS A 82 5.75 8.87 -3.33
N SER A 83 5.09 9.90 -3.87
CA SER A 83 5.68 10.78 -4.86
C SER A 83 6.86 11.55 -4.27
N ALA A 84 6.69 12.11 -3.07
CA ALA A 84 7.76 12.83 -2.36
C ALA A 84 8.91 11.90 -1.99
N ALA A 85 8.60 10.69 -1.51
CA ALA A 85 9.60 9.69 -1.15
C ALA A 85 10.39 9.23 -2.38
N THR A 86 9.73 9.09 -3.52
CA THR A 86 10.36 8.70 -4.79
C THR A 86 11.32 9.79 -5.27
N GLU A 87 10.92 11.05 -5.16
CA GLU A 87 11.76 12.17 -5.52
C GLU A 87 13.02 12.22 -4.67
N HIS A 88 12.88 12.02 -3.36
CA HIS A 88 14.01 11.92 -2.45
C HIS A 88 14.90 10.72 -2.78
N ALA A 89 14.30 9.56 -3.03
CA ALA A 89 15.00 8.32 -3.37
C ALA A 89 15.83 8.47 -4.63
N HIS A 90 15.30 9.18 -5.62
CA HIS A 90 16.01 9.44 -6.87
C HIS A 90 17.33 10.19 -6.63
N LYS A 91 17.31 11.15 -5.70
CA LYS A 91 18.50 11.94 -5.34
C LYS A 91 19.53 11.14 -4.54
N THR A 92 19.10 10.12 -3.81
CA THR A 92 19.97 9.35 -2.89
C THR A 92 20.30 7.95 -3.39
N GLY A 93 19.88 7.60 -4.62
CA GLY A 93 20.14 6.28 -5.20
C GLY A 93 19.33 5.15 -4.57
N GLN A 94 18.20 5.47 -3.94
CA GLN A 94 17.31 4.48 -3.34
C GLN A 94 16.15 4.14 -4.27
N LEU A 95 15.34 3.14 -3.88
CA LEU A 95 14.24 2.66 -4.71
C LEU A 95 13.04 3.60 -4.68
N PRO A 96 12.31 3.72 -5.81
CA PRO A 96 11.07 4.49 -5.84
C PRO A 96 9.95 3.79 -5.07
N TRP A 97 8.94 4.56 -4.67
CA TRP A 97 7.77 4.09 -3.94
C TRP A 97 6.53 4.15 -4.83
N VAL A 98 5.70 3.11 -4.73
CA VAL A 98 4.45 3.01 -5.49
C VAL A 98 3.33 2.62 -4.53
N TYR A 99 2.20 3.33 -4.57
CA TYR A 99 1.03 3.02 -3.76
C TYR A 99 0.04 2.17 -4.55
N LEU A 100 -0.49 1.13 -3.91
CA LEU A 100 -1.53 0.28 -4.49
C LEU A 100 -2.71 0.20 -3.53
N LEU A 101 -3.90 0.54 -4.02
CA LEU A 101 -5.17 0.30 -3.33
C LEU A 101 -5.86 -0.84 -4.05
N ILE A 102 -5.89 -2.02 -3.42
CA ILE A 102 -6.34 -3.26 -4.07
C ILE A 102 -7.72 -3.66 -3.53
N PRO A 103 -8.74 -3.78 -4.41
CA PRO A 103 -10.03 -4.34 -3.99
C PRO A 103 -9.87 -5.80 -3.56
N GLY A 104 -10.46 -6.17 -2.43
CA GLY A 104 -10.30 -7.50 -1.88
C GLY A 104 -10.76 -8.62 -2.81
N ASN A 105 -11.80 -8.38 -3.61
CA ASN A 105 -12.32 -9.38 -4.55
C ASN A 105 -11.37 -9.68 -5.71
N GLU A 106 -10.30 -8.87 -5.89
CA GLU A 106 -9.30 -9.11 -6.92
C GLU A 106 -8.15 -10.01 -6.42
N ILE A 107 -8.12 -10.33 -5.14
CA ILE A 107 -7.03 -11.12 -4.57
C ILE A 107 -7.35 -12.61 -4.72
N ALA A 108 -6.55 -13.30 -5.54
CA ALA A 108 -6.67 -14.73 -5.78
C ALA A 108 -5.27 -15.35 -5.81
N ASP A 109 -5.18 -16.63 -5.50
CA ASP A 109 -3.91 -17.33 -5.31
C ASP A 109 -3.03 -17.36 -6.58
N ASN A 110 -3.66 -17.24 -7.75
CA ASN A 110 -2.95 -17.29 -9.02
C ASN A 110 -2.49 -15.91 -9.52
N TYR A 111 -2.78 -14.84 -8.79
CA TYR A 111 -2.32 -13.52 -9.18
C TYR A 111 -0.93 -13.24 -8.62
N SER A 112 -0.21 -12.32 -9.28
CA SER A 112 1.13 -11.89 -8.89
C SER A 112 1.12 -10.42 -8.52
N LEU A 113 2.20 -9.96 -7.86
CA LEU A 113 2.36 -8.53 -7.59
C LEU A 113 2.43 -7.72 -8.88
N ALA A 114 3.04 -8.27 -9.93
CA ALA A 114 3.11 -7.59 -11.24
C ALA A 114 1.72 -7.27 -11.79
N TYR A 115 0.76 -8.18 -11.62
CA TYR A 115 -0.63 -7.95 -12.01
C TYR A 115 -1.22 -6.72 -11.30
N PHE A 116 -1.05 -6.67 -9.97
CA PHE A 116 -1.60 -5.57 -9.18
C PHE A 116 -0.90 -4.25 -9.48
N ILE A 117 0.41 -4.27 -9.69
CA ILE A 117 1.16 -3.07 -10.07
C ILE A 117 0.65 -2.53 -11.41
N GLY A 118 0.45 -3.40 -12.40
CA GLY A 118 -0.04 -2.98 -13.70
C GLY A 118 -1.43 -2.41 -13.68
N LYS A 119 -2.29 -2.91 -12.77
CA LYS A 119 -3.69 -2.50 -12.73
C LYS A 119 -3.95 -1.30 -11.80
N TYR A 120 -3.21 -1.20 -10.70
CA TYR A 120 -3.55 -0.25 -9.63
C TYR A 120 -2.49 0.80 -9.33
N SER A 121 -1.36 0.78 -9.99
CA SER A 121 -0.37 1.84 -9.81
C SER A 121 -0.63 3.07 -10.68
#